data_db62d2f53601e2642ae244fe97fed315
#
_entry.id   db62d2f53601e2642ae244fe97fed315
#
_cell.length_a   1.000
_cell.length_b   1.000
_cell.length_c   1.000
_cell.angle_alpha   90.00
_cell.angle_beta   90.00
_cell.angle_gamma   90.00
#
_symmetry.space_group_name_H-M   'P 1'
#
loop_
_entity.id
_entity.type
_entity.pdbx_description
1 polymer ?
#
loop_
_entity_poly.entity_id
_entity_poly.type
_entity_poly.pdbx_seq_one_letter_code
_entity_poly.pdbx_strand_id
1 'polypeptide(L)'
;MTAVRGRKIQVGHRGPVGGRQKPFAFLIRRFGLEHRLVYLEYYGLTEPPFNITPNPRFLFYSAKHREAFNHLLYGIRERKGFVQLTGEVGAGKTTICRAMMDELSENYATALILNPVLDADQLMKAIAMEFGLDVKGKDRLDTVAAINQLLLDMAGQGKDAVLVIDEAQDLTNELLEQVRLLSNLETDDRKLLQIVLMGQPELRDRLNDHSLRQLRQRITVRYHLRPLRKTEMAQYIQHRLQVSGARGVPFFTPPAIWRIFHYSKGVPRLVNAVCDKALLASFVGRSERVTFSMVGRAIRELEGDFKA
;
A
#
# COMPACT_ATOMS: atom_id res chain seq x y z
N MET A 1 -30.77 -31.76 55.08
CA MET A 1 -30.97 -33.09 54.52
C MET A 1 -31.19 -32.97 53.05
N THR A 2 -30.27 -33.28 52.22
CA THR A 2 -30.16 -34.36 51.27
C THR A 2 -28.84 -34.18 50.48
N ALA A 3 -27.96 -35.14 50.65
CA ALA A 3 -26.64 -35.19 50.01
C ALA A 3 -26.77 -35.58 48.52
N VAL A 4 -25.98 -34.98 47.63
CA VAL A 4 -25.74 -35.48 46.29
C VAL A 4 -24.29 -35.87 46.13
N ARG A 5 -24.13 -37.16 45.84
CA ARG A 5 -22.86 -37.91 45.71
C ARG A 5 -22.01 -37.40 44.53
N GLY A 6 -20.69 -37.24 44.82
CA GLY A 6 -19.66 -37.10 43.81
C GLY A 6 -19.45 -38.41 43.02
N ARG A 7 -19.33 -38.28 41.68
CA ARG A 7 -18.77 -39.33 40.82
C ARG A 7 -17.32 -38.96 40.48
N LYS A 8 -16.39 -39.78 40.94
CA LYS A 8 -15.01 -39.82 40.50
C LYS A 8 -14.96 -40.33 39.06
N ILE A 9 -14.38 -39.56 38.14
CA ILE A 9 -14.05 -40.04 36.79
C ILE A 9 -12.58 -40.48 36.82
N GLN A 10 -12.37 -41.79 36.59
CA GLN A 10 -11.02 -42.36 36.43
C GLN A 10 -10.39 -41.86 35.13
N VAL A 11 -9.16 -41.34 35.22
CA VAL A 11 -8.31 -40.98 34.10
C VAL A 11 -7.57 -42.24 33.65
N GLY A 12 -7.97 -42.80 32.53
CA GLY A 12 -7.27 -43.88 31.85
C GLY A 12 -6.15 -43.34 30.99
N HIS A 13 -4.91 -43.62 31.34
CA HIS A 13 -3.75 -43.44 30.44
C HIS A 13 -3.85 -44.41 29.26
N ARG A 14 -3.96 -43.87 28.04
CA ARG A 14 -3.64 -44.60 26.80
C ARG A 14 -2.61 -43.79 26.02
N GLY A 15 -1.55 -44.48 25.62
CA GLY A 15 -0.36 -43.95 24.91
C GLY A 15 -0.60 -43.45 23.50
N PRO A 16 0.45 -43.01 22.80
CA PRO A 16 0.36 -42.15 21.62
C PRO A 16 -0.11 -42.91 20.39
N VAL A 17 -1.31 -42.60 19.92
CA VAL A 17 -1.80 -43.00 18.61
C VAL A 17 -1.58 -41.84 17.64
N GLY A 18 -0.84 -42.08 16.55
CA GLY A 18 -0.52 -41.16 15.48
C GLY A 18 -1.76 -40.46 14.91
N GLY A 19 -2.00 -39.25 15.35
CA GLY A 19 -3.09 -38.41 14.86
C GLY A 19 -2.71 -37.70 13.60
N ARG A 20 -3.30 -38.05 12.47
CA ARG A 20 -3.34 -37.26 11.24
C ARG A 20 -3.79 -35.84 11.60
N GLN A 21 -2.89 -34.86 11.40
CA GLN A 21 -3.21 -33.46 11.58
C GLN A 21 -4.33 -33.08 10.60
N LYS A 22 -5.49 -32.67 11.14
CA LYS A 22 -6.63 -32.20 10.34
C LYS A 22 -6.23 -30.95 9.56
N PRO A 23 -6.69 -30.81 8.29
CA PRO A 23 -6.29 -29.68 7.46
C PRO A 23 -6.76 -28.35 8.08
N PHE A 24 -5.92 -27.35 7.95
CA PHE A 24 -6.07 -25.97 8.47
C PHE A 24 -7.44 -25.33 8.14
N ALA A 25 -7.99 -25.62 6.94
CA ALA A 25 -9.33 -25.18 6.52
C ALA A 25 -10.47 -25.62 7.44
N PHE A 26 -10.32 -26.74 8.17
CA PHE A 26 -11.34 -27.22 9.10
C PHE A 26 -11.39 -26.40 10.40
N LEU A 27 -10.25 -25.88 10.85
CA LEU A 27 -10.17 -25.00 12.03
C LEU A 27 -10.73 -23.60 11.73
N ILE A 28 -10.50 -23.05 10.53
CA ILE A 28 -11.05 -21.74 10.11
C ILE A 28 -12.60 -21.75 10.11
N ARG A 29 -13.23 -22.84 9.71
CA ARG A 29 -14.70 -22.94 9.66
C ARG A 29 -15.38 -22.99 11.02
N ARG A 30 -14.66 -23.41 12.06
CA ARG A 30 -15.24 -23.60 13.41
C ARG A 30 -15.21 -22.36 14.30
N PHE A 31 -14.40 -21.36 13.94
CA PHE A 31 -14.11 -20.21 14.81
C PHE A 31 -14.16 -18.89 14.04
N GLY A 32 -15.11 -18.55 13.31
CA GLY A 32 -15.46 -17.27 12.71
C GLY A 32 -14.42 -16.14 12.68
N LEU A 33 -14.80 -14.96 12.28
CA LEU A 33 -14.03 -13.72 12.14
C LEU A 33 -13.24 -13.26 13.40
N GLU A 34 -13.47 -13.84 14.56
CA GLU A 34 -12.81 -13.55 15.84
C GLU A 34 -11.33 -13.97 15.91
N HIS A 35 -10.85 -14.81 14.99
CA HIS A 35 -9.47 -15.34 15.04
C HIS A 35 -8.38 -14.29 14.76
N ARG A 36 -8.68 -13.20 14.06
CA ARG A 36 -7.72 -12.13 13.90
C ARG A 36 -7.37 -11.47 15.22
N LEU A 37 -8.29 -11.43 16.16
CA LEU A 37 -8.09 -10.87 17.50
C LEU A 37 -7.28 -11.81 18.40
N VAL A 38 -7.44 -13.13 18.27
CA VAL A 38 -6.83 -14.11 19.17
C VAL A 38 -5.30 -14.18 19.07
N TYR A 39 -4.70 -14.12 17.86
CA TYR A 39 -3.24 -14.11 17.76
C TYR A 39 -2.63 -12.76 18.21
N LEU A 40 -3.39 -11.66 18.07
CA LEU A 40 -2.93 -10.36 18.59
C LEU A 40 -2.79 -10.41 20.11
N GLU A 41 -3.79 -10.91 20.79
CA GLU A 41 -3.79 -11.07 22.26
C GLU A 41 -2.66 -12.03 22.70
N TYR A 42 -2.49 -13.16 22.01
CA TYR A 42 -1.43 -14.13 22.31
C TYR A 42 -0.04 -13.55 22.23
N TYR A 43 0.25 -12.68 21.22
CA TYR A 43 1.55 -12.05 21.05
C TYR A 43 1.65 -10.66 21.71
N GLY A 44 0.60 -10.19 22.38
CA GLY A 44 0.55 -8.86 22.97
C GLY A 44 0.60 -7.72 21.96
N LEU A 45 0.07 -7.95 20.73
CA LEU A 45 0.01 -6.96 19.67
C LEU A 45 -1.24 -6.10 19.81
N THR A 46 -1.12 -4.81 19.54
CA THR A 46 -2.24 -3.85 19.59
C THR A 46 -3.05 -3.80 18.30
N GLU A 47 -2.43 -4.17 17.17
CA GLU A 47 -3.05 -4.16 15.84
C GLU A 47 -2.33 -5.15 14.90
N PRO A 48 -2.99 -5.59 13.79
CA PRO A 48 -2.37 -6.51 12.84
C PRO A 48 -1.12 -5.92 12.17
N PRO A 49 0.08 -6.53 12.37
CA PRO A 49 1.32 -5.98 11.86
C PRO A 49 1.42 -6.01 10.34
N PHE A 50 0.78 -6.99 9.68
CA PHE A 50 0.92 -7.24 8.25
C PHE A 50 -0.34 -6.98 7.45
N ASN A 51 -1.15 -5.99 7.89
CA ASN A 51 -2.29 -5.54 7.11
C ASN A 51 -1.83 -5.00 5.74
N ILE A 52 -2.59 -5.33 4.68
CA ILE A 52 -2.31 -4.91 3.30
C ILE A 52 -2.88 -3.52 2.96
N THR A 53 -3.78 -2.99 3.78
CA THR A 53 -4.29 -1.62 3.59
C THR A 53 -3.17 -0.61 3.82
N PRO A 54 -2.96 0.34 2.89
CA PRO A 54 -1.95 1.38 3.05
C PRO A 54 -2.19 2.20 4.33
N ASN A 55 -1.19 2.22 5.21
CA ASN A 55 -1.21 3.00 6.45
C ASN A 55 0.16 3.66 6.64
N PRO A 56 0.27 5.00 6.61
CA PRO A 56 1.53 5.72 6.76
C PRO A 56 2.28 5.39 8.05
N ARG A 57 1.60 5.06 9.14
CA ARG A 57 2.22 4.66 10.42
C ARG A 57 3.17 3.45 10.28
N PHE A 58 2.86 2.55 9.34
CA PHE A 58 3.66 1.37 9.05
C PHE A 58 4.69 1.58 7.94
N LEU A 59 4.86 2.82 7.48
CA LEU A 59 5.82 3.12 6.43
C LEU A 59 7.24 2.88 6.94
N PHE A 60 7.93 1.96 6.30
CA PHE A 60 9.35 1.68 6.53
C PHE A 60 10.18 2.41 5.49
N TYR A 61 10.94 3.40 5.93
CA TYR A 61 11.82 4.16 5.04
C TYR A 61 13.11 3.37 4.75
N SER A 62 13.05 2.37 3.83
CA SER A 62 14.30 1.86 3.25
C SER A 62 15.02 3.00 2.51
N ALA A 63 16.30 2.79 2.18
CA ALA A 63 17.05 3.79 1.43
C ALA A 63 16.32 4.24 0.15
N LYS A 64 15.71 3.28 -0.58
CA LYS A 64 14.96 3.56 -1.82
C LYS A 64 13.61 4.21 -1.60
N HIS A 65 12.92 3.90 -0.50
CA HIS A 65 11.66 4.57 -0.13
C HIS A 65 11.92 6.03 0.27
N ARG A 66 13.00 6.29 1.02
CA ARG A 66 13.40 7.66 1.39
C ARG A 66 13.81 8.47 0.18
N GLU A 67 14.57 7.88 -0.73
CA GLU A 67 14.96 8.50 -1.99
C GLU A 67 13.73 8.85 -2.84
N ALA A 68 12.77 7.92 -3.00
CA ALA A 68 11.51 8.16 -3.70
C ALA A 68 10.71 9.32 -3.08
N PHE A 69 10.56 9.31 -1.75
CA PHE A 69 9.89 10.36 -1.00
C PHE A 69 10.52 11.74 -1.24
N ASN A 70 11.85 11.82 -1.15
CA ASN A 70 12.58 13.05 -1.39
C ASN A 70 12.46 13.54 -2.83
N HIS A 71 12.46 12.64 -3.83
CA HIS A 71 12.23 13.00 -5.22
C HIS A 71 10.83 13.57 -5.46
N LEU A 72 9.81 13.02 -4.82
CA LEU A 72 8.44 13.55 -4.89
C LEU A 72 8.38 14.96 -4.30
N LEU A 73 8.86 15.13 -3.06
CA LEU A 73 8.87 16.44 -2.39
C LEU A 73 9.67 17.48 -3.18
N TYR A 74 10.85 17.11 -3.69
CA TYR A 74 11.67 17.98 -4.53
C TYR A 74 10.90 18.44 -5.77
N GLY A 75 10.28 17.50 -6.50
CA GLY A 75 9.51 17.82 -7.70
C GLY A 75 8.36 18.79 -7.44
N ILE A 76 7.68 18.63 -6.30
CA ILE A 76 6.54 19.47 -5.90
C ILE A 76 7.03 20.84 -5.42
N ARG A 77 7.95 20.89 -4.46
CA ARG A 77 8.45 22.14 -3.86
C ARG A 77 9.16 23.04 -4.87
N GLU A 78 9.91 22.43 -5.79
CA GLU A 78 10.58 23.13 -6.89
C GLU A 78 9.68 23.37 -8.12
N ARG A 79 8.39 23.12 -8.00
CA ARG A 79 7.38 23.39 -9.04
C ARG A 79 7.76 22.84 -10.41
N LYS A 80 8.27 21.59 -10.45
CA LYS A 80 8.75 20.94 -11.69
C LYS A 80 7.62 20.58 -12.67
N GLY A 81 6.35 20.74 -12.27
CA GLY A 81 5.16 20.45 -13.07
C GLY A 81 4.79 18.97 -13.02
N PHE A 82 5.57 18.12 -13.67
CA PHE A 82 5.30 16.66 -13.67
C PHE A 82 6.37 15.87 -12.94
N VAL A 83 5.90 14.96 -12.09
CA VAL A 83 6.72 13.96 -11.39
C VAL A 83 6.18 12.57 -11.72
N GLN A 84 7.05 11.62 -12.04
CA GLN A 84 6.70 10.22 -12.29
C GLN A 84 7.27 9.32 -11.19
N LEU A 85 6.41 8.50 -10.57
CA LEU A 85 6.79 7.43 -9.66
C LEU A 85 6.30 6.10 -10.20
N THR A 86 7.20 5.22 -10.61
CA THR A 86 6.84 3.86 -11.03
C THR A 86 7.39 2.81 -10.06
N GLY A 87 6.86 1.60 -10.12
CA GLY A 87 7.33 0.46 -9.33
C GLY A 87 6.33 -0.68 -9.34
N GLU A 88 6.78 -1.87 -8.95
CA GLU A 88 5.97 -3.07 -8.93
C GLU A 88 4.68 -2.92 -8.12
N VAL A 89 3.68 -3.74 -8.43
CA VAL A 89 2.43 -3.84 -7.65
C VAL A 89 2.78 -4.19 -6.21
N GLY A 90 2.28 -3.38 -5.26
CA GLY A 90 2.55 -3.61 -3.84
C GLY A 90 3.96 -3.20 -3.37
N ALA A 91 4.72 -2.44 -4.17
CA ALA A 91 6.03 -1.89 -3.77
C ALA A 91 5.93 -0.78 -2.72
N GLY A 92 4.73 -0.24 -2.47
CA GLY A 92 4.51 0.81 -1.47
C GLY A 92 4.35 2.22 -2.05
N LYS A 93 4.14 2.38 -3.36
CA LYS A 93 3.95 3.67 -4.05
C LYS A 93 2.87 4.54 -3.38
N THR A 94 1.66 3.99 -3.23
CA THR A 94 0.52 4.69 -2.61
C THR A 94 0.80 5.08 -1.15
N THR A 95 1.55 4.25 -0.40
CA THR A 95 1.92 4.56 0.98
C THR A 95 2.91 5.73 1.06
N ILE A 96 3.92 5.75 0.18
CA ILE A 96 4.87 6.88 0.09
C ILE A 96 4.13 8.16 -0.30
N CYS A 97 3.20 8.06 -1.26
CA CYS A 97 2.44 9.22 -1.72
C CYS A 97 1.59 9.82 -0.61
N ARG A 98 0.86 9.00 0.15
CA ARG A 98 0.08 9.48 1.31
C ARG A 98 0.98 10.14 2.35
N ALA A 99 2.11 9.52 2.68
CA ALA A 99 3.07 10.14 3.59
C ALA A 99 3.64 11.46 3.05
N MET A 100 3.82 11.58 1.74
CA MET A 100 4.23 12.84 1.11
C MET A 100 3.13 13.89 1.18
N MET A 101 1.86 13.51 0.96
CA MET A 101 0.73 14.43 1.10
C MET A 101 0.56 14.91 2.55
N ASP A 102 0.76 14.03 3.53
CA ASP A 102 0.72 14.36 4.96
C ASP A 102 1.87 15.34 5.36
N GLU A 103 3.02 15.27 4.66
CA GLU A 103 4.18 16.16 4.88
C GLU A 103 4.02 17.54 4.21
N LEU A 104 3.14 17.66 3.22
CA LEU A 104 2.85 18.94 2.59
C LEU A 104 2.07 19.83 3.56
N SER A 105 2.54 21.07 3.74
CA SER A 105 1.93 22.05 4.62
C SER A 105 0.52 22.47 4.15
N GLU A 106 -0.20 23.21 4.99
CA GLU A 106 -1.50 23.82 4.65
C GLU A 106 -1.46 24.77 3.43
N ASN A 107 -0.25 25.11 2.97
CA ASN A 107 -0.05 25.88 1.74
C ASN A 107 -0.22 25.06 0.45
N TYR A 108 -0.49 23.75 0.57
CA TYR A 108 -0.74 22.88 -0.58
C TYR A 108 -2.15 22.33 -0.54
N ALA A 109 -2.91 22.55 -1.61
CA ALA A 109 -4.15 21.81 -1.84
C ALA A 109 -3.81 20.51 -2.60
N THR A 110 -4.28 19.37 -2.10
CA THR A 110 -3.96 18.06 -2.69
C THR A 110 -5.23 17.39 -3.19
N ALA A 111 -5.16 16.82 -4.39
CA ALA A 111 -6.20 15.97 -4.99
C ALA A 111 -5.60 14.60 -5.30
N LEU A 112 -6.32 13.51 -4.99
CA LEU A 112 -5.85 12.14 -5.17
C LEU A 112 -6.85 11.29 -5.96
N ILE A 113 -6.52 10.92 -7.18
CA ILE A 113 -7.29 10.01 -8.03
C ILE A 113 -6.67 8.60 -7.89
N LEU A 114 -7.42 7.66 -7.28
CA LEU A 114 -6.92 6.32 -6.97
C LEU A 114 -7.19 5.27 -8.07
N ASN A 115 -8.21 5.47 -8.87
CA ASN A 115 -8.58 4.52 -9.94
C ASN A 115 -9.11 5.30 -11.15
N PRO A 116 -8.26 5.62 -12.11
CA PRO A 116 -8.59 6.51 -13.21
C PRO A 116 -9.28 5.80 -14.40
N VAL A 117 -10.04 4.71 -14.16
CA VAL A 117 -10.87 4.06 -15.20
C VAL A 117 -12.12 4.93 -15.46
N LEU A 118 -11.93 6.03 -16.15
CA LEU A 118 -12.89 7.10 -16.34
C LEU A 118 -12.84 7.56 -17.81
N ASP A 119 -13.92 8.19 -18.30
CA ASP A 119 -13.84 8.99 -19.52
C ASP A 119 -13.29 10.40 -19.22
N ALA A 120 -13.11 11.22 -20.26
CA ALA A 120 -12.50 12.54 -20.13
C ALA A 120 -13.34 13.52 -19.30
N ASP A 121 -14.67 13.46 -19.38
CA ASP A 121 -15.56 14.32 -18.59
C ASP A 121 -15.55 13.89 -17.12
N GLN A 122 -15.63 12.58 -16.89
CA GLN A 122 -15.57 12.00 -15.55
C GLN A 122 -14.24 12.29 -14.84
N LEU A 123 -13.11 12.23 -15.57
CA LEU A 123 -11.80 12.53 -14.99
C LEU A 123 -11.72 14.01 -14.57
N MET A 124 -12.17 14.94 -15.40
CA MET A 124 -12.18 16.36 -15.07
C MET A 124 -13.08 16.65 -13.85
N LYS A 125 -14.26 16.05 -13.81
CA LYS A 125 -15.18 16.16 -12.67
C LYS A 125 -14.59 15.56 -11.40
N ALA A 126 -13.95 14.39 -11.49
CA ALA A 126 -13.28 13.78 -10.35
C ALA A 126 -12.17 14.67 -9.78
N ILE A 127 -11.33 15.24 -10.65
CA ILE A 127 -10.27 16.18 -10.24
C ILE A 127 -10.86 17.41 -9.56
N ALA A 128 -11.92 17.98 -10.14
CA ALA A 128 -12.60 19.15 -9.57
C ALA A 128 -13.18 18.85 -8.18
N MET A 129 -13.86 17.70 -8.03
CA MET A 129 -14.46 17.29 -6.75
C MET A 129 -13.40 17.03 -5.68
N GLU A 130 -12.25 16.41 -6.04
CA GLU A 130 -11.13 16.21 -5.12
C GLU A 130 -10.54 17.54 -4.61
N PHE A 131 -10.57 18.60 -5.42
CA PHE A 131 -10.22 19.95 -5.00
C PHE A 131 -11.36 20.70 -4.29
N GLY A 132 -12.49 20.04 -4.02
CA GLY A 132 -13.62 20.61 -3.28
C GLY A 132 -14.58 21.45 -4.12
N LEU A 133 -14.53 21.38 -5.45
CA LEU A 133 -15.45 22.11 -6.33
C LEU A 133 -16.77 21.35 -6.51
N ASP A 134 -17.90 22.08 -6.44
CA ASP A 134 -19.19 21.55 -6.89
C ASP A 134 -19.31 21.66 -8.42
N VAL A 135 -19.38 20.51 -9.06
CA VAL A 135 -19.47 20.36 -10.52
C VAL A 135 -20.83 19.81 -10.98
N LYS A 136 -21.82 19.78 -10.08
CA LYS A 136 -23.16 19.29 -10.39
C LYS A 136 -23.79 20.13 -11.52
N GLY A 137 -24.19 19.44 -12.59
CA GLY A 137 -24.81 20.09 -13.76
C GLY A 137 -23.84 20.86 -14.67
N LYS A 138 -22.55 20.90 -14.36
CA LYS A 138 -21.53 21.51 -15.22
C LYS A 138 -21.14 20.59 -16.35
N ASP A 139 -20.94 21.15 -17.53
CA ASP A 139 -20.29 20.45 -18.62
C ASP A 139 -18.76 20.44 -18.44
N ARG A 140 -18.05 19.87 -19.41
CA ARG A 140 -16.60 19.73 -19.35
C ARG A 140 -15.88 21.09 -19.40
N LEU A 141 -16.35 22.02 -20.25
CA LEU A 141 -15.73 23.34 -20.37
C LEU A 141 -15.89 24.13 -19.09
N ASP A 142 -17.10 24.13 -18.52
CA ASP A 142 -17.40 24.78 -17.24
C ASP A 142 -16.58 24.18 -16.09
N THR A 143 -16.40 22.86 -16.11
CA THR A 143 -15.58 22.15 -15.10
C THR A 143 -14.10 22.55 -15.19
N VAL A 144 -13.53 22.57 -16.38
CA VAL A 144 -12.15 23.00 -16.62
C VAL A 144 -11.98 24.49 -16.27
N ALA A 145 -12.93 25.34 -16.63
CA ALA A 145 -12.89 26.76 -16.27
C ALA A 145 -12.94 26.95 -14.75
N ALA A 146 -13.75 26.16 -14.03
CA ALA A 146 -13.81 26.20 -12.57
C ALA A 146 -12.50 25.74 -11.92
N ILE A 147 -11.85 24.70 -12.44
CA ILE A 147 -10.50 24.27 -11.99
C ILE A 147 -9.50 25.41 -12.20
N ASN A 148 -9.50 26.02 -13.38
CA ASN A 148 -8.58 27.13 -13.71
C ASN A 148 -8.74 28.31 -12.75
N GLN A 149 -9.99 28.71 -12.48
CA GLN A 149 -10.26 29.81 -11.56
C GLN A 149 -9.77 29.47 -10.15
N LEU A 150 -10.06 28.24 -9.66
CA LEU A 150 -9.58 27.79 -8.35
C LEU A 150 -8.07 27.85 -8.24
N LEU A 151 -7.35 27.39 -9.25
CA LEU A 151 -5.88 27.40 -9.24
C LEU A 151 -5.32 28.82 -9.23
N LEU A 152 -5.95 29.75 -9.93
CA LEU A 152 -5.58 31.18 -9.91
C LEU A 152 -5.85 31.82 -8.53
N ASP A 153 -7.01 31.53 -7.93
CA ASP A 153 -7.37 32.01 -6.61
C ASP A 153 -6.40 31.49 -5.53
N MET A 154 -6.04 30.19 -5.61
CA MET A 154 -5.00 29.59 -4.74
C MET A 154 -3.66 30.30 -4.92
N ALA A 155 -3.26 30.54 -6.14
CA ALA A 155 -2.00 31.22 -6.43
C ALA A 155 -1.97 32.64 -5.86
N GLY A 156 -3.10 33.37 -5.93
CA GLY A 156 -3.26 34.67 -5.31
C GLY A 156 -3.13 34.67 -3.78
N GLN A 157 -3.46 33.51 -3.15
CA GLN A 157 -3.29 33.27 -1.71
C GLN A 157 -1.90 32.72 -1.34
N GLY A 158 -0.99 32.55 -2.30
CA GLY A 158 0.32 31.95 -2.07
C GLY A 158 0.29 30.42 -1.89
N LYS A 159 -0.83 29.76 -2.24
CA LYS A 159 -0.98 28.32 -2.18
C LYS A 159 -0.64 27.64 -3.51
N ASP A 160 -0.16 26.41 -3.43
CA ASP A 160 0.12 25.54 -4.57
C ASP A 160 -0.87 24.37 -4.63
N ALA A 161 -1.15 23.86 -5.81
CA ALA A 161 -2.00 22.69 -6.01
C ALA A 161 -1.18 21.47 -6.46
N VAL A 162 -1.53 20.30 -5.92
CA VAL A 162 -0.90 19.01 -6.25
C VAL A 162 -1.98 18.01 -6.62
N LEU A 163 -1.94 17.52 -7.85
CA LEU A 163 -2.77 16.42 -8.33
C LEU A 163 -1.95 15.15 -8.36
N VAL A 164 -2.40 14.12 -7.65
CA VAL A 164 -1.82 12.79 -7.68
C VAL A 164 -2.76 11.86 -8.43
N ILE A 165 -2.26 11.16 -9.43
CA ILE A 165 -3.00 10.11 -10.14
C ILE A 165 -2.28 8.78 -9.90
N ASP A 166 -2.90 7.90 -9.13
CA ASP A 166 -2.42 6.53 -8.91
C ASP A 166 -2.92 5.60 -10.02
N GLU A 167 -2.24 4.51 -10.26
CA GLU A 167 -2.49 3.55 -11.35
C GLU A 167 -2.62 4.26 -12.73
N ALA A 168 -1.80 5.28 -12.97
CA ALA A 168 -1.86 6.11 -14.19
C ALA A 168 -1.60 5.32 -15.49
N GLN A 169 -1.11 4.06 -15.43
CA GLN A 169 -1.05 3.18 -16.60
C GLN A 169 -2.46 2.79 -17.10
N ASP A 170 -3.51 2.97 -16.31
CA ASP A 170 -4.88 2.66 -16.73
C ASP A 170 -5.55 3.81 -17.51
N LEU A 171 -4.93 5.02 -17.51
CA LEU A 171 -5.36 6.13 -18.36
C LEU A 171 -5.09 5.83 -19.84
N THR A 172 -6.02 6.20 -20.71
CA THR A 172 -5.77 6.18 -22.17
C THR A 172 -4.78 7.29 -22.56
N ASN A 173 -4.20 7.23 -23.77
CA ASN A 173 -3.29 8.27 -24.23
C ASN A 173 -4.00 9.63 -24.33
N GLU A 174 -5.29 9.64 -24.71
CA GLU A 174 -6.13 10.83 -24.76
C GLU A 174 -6.32 11.45 -23.37
N LEU A 175 -6.52 10.62 -22.34
CA LEU A 175 -6.66 11.10 -20.96
C LEU A 175 -5.35 11.65 -20.41
N LEU A 176 -4.22 10.99 -20.70
CA LEU A 176 -2.89 11.51 -20.35
C LEU A 176 -2.60 12.85 -21.02
N GLU A 177 -3.07 13.03 -22.26
CA GLU A 177 -2.97 14.32 -22.97
C GLU A 177 -3.89 15.38 -22.35
N GLN A 178 -5.09 15.04 -21.87
CA GLN A 178 -5.94 15.96 -21.11
C GLN A 178 -5.28 16.41 -19.81
N VAL A 179 -4.67 15.48 -19.08
CA VAL A 179 -3.90 15.79 -17.86
C VAL A 179 -2.71 16.73 -18.20
N ARG A 180 -2.05 16.51 -19.35
CA ARG A 180 -1.01 17.41 -19.83
C ARG A 180 -1.54 18.81 -20.09
N LEU A 181 -2.72 18.95 -20.69
CA LEU A 181 -3.33 20.25 -20.97
C LEU A 181 -3.67 21.01 -19.68
N LEU A 182 -4.12 20.34 -18.61
CA LEU A 182 -4.30 20.98 -17.31
C LEU A 182 -3.00 21.59 -16.77
N SER A 183 -1.85 21.00 -17.07
CA SER A 183 -0.56 21.53 -16.62
C SER A 183 -0.09 22.79 -17.37
N ASN A 184 -0.81 23.21 -18.42
CA ASN A 184 -0.52 24.49 -19.13
C ASN A 184 -0.91 25.72 -18.31
N LEU A 185 -1.61 25.50 -17.19
CA LEU A 185 -1.98 26.58 -16.28
C LEU A 185 -0.75 27.05 -15.53
N GLU A 186 -0.23 28.16 -16.02
CA GLU A 186 0.94 28.82 -15.43
C GLU A 186 0.71 30.35 -15.44
N THR A 187 1.31 31.03 -14.49
CA THR A 187 1.51 32.46 -14.56
C THR A 187 2.87 32.74 -15.17
N ASP A 188 3.20 34.00 -15.40
CA ASP A 188 4.53 34.41 -15.96
C ASP A 188 5.70 33.83 -15.12
N ASP A 189 5.46 33.59 -13.81
CA ASP A 189 6.52 33.22 -12.87
C ASP A 189 6.48 31.76 -12.43
N ARG A 190 5.31 31.04 -12.53
CA ARG A 190 5.17 29.71 -11.92
C ARG A 190 4.05 28.85 -12.52
N LYS A 191 4.23 27.54 -12.41
CA LYS A 191 3.19 26.54 -12.68
C LYS A 191 2.23 26.44 -11.50
N LEU A 192 0.93 26.54 -11.79
CA LEU A 192 -0.13 26.55 -10.77
C LEU A 192 -0.45 25.14 -10.25
N LEU A 193 -0.19 24.10 -11.07
CA LEU A 193 -0.53 22.71 -10.75
C LEU A 193 0.72 21.82 -10.86
N GLN A 194 1.01 21.07 -9.80
CA GLN A 194 1.99 20.01 -9.81
C GLN A 194 1.28 18.67 -9.98
N ILE A 195 1.75 17.82 -10.88
CA ILE A 195 1.09 16.54 -11.21
C ILE A 195 2.04 15.40 -10.93
N VAL A 196 1.61 14.48 -10.07
CA VAL A 196 2.34 13.24 -9.77
C VAL A 196 1.63 12.07 -10.45
N LEU A 197 2.28 11.48 -11.45
CA LEU A 197 1.82 10.26 -12.11
C LEU A 197 2.46 9.05 -11.44
N MET A 198 1.66 8.25 -10.77
CA MET A 198 2.10 7.00 -10.16
C MET A 198 1.55 5.81 -10.94
N GLY A 199 2.35 4.76 -11.07
CA GLY A 199 1.91 3.56 -11.77
C GLY A 199 2.89 2.40 -11.72
N GLN A 200 2.51 1.35 -12.40
CA GLN A 200 3.32 0.15 -12.60
C GLN A 200 4.42 0.42 -13.65
N PRO A 201 5.38 -0.50 -13.86
CA PRO A 201 6.42 -0.32 -14.89
C PRO A 201 5.86 -0.03 -16.28
N GLU A 202 4.66 -0.52 -16.59
CA GLU A 202 3.93 -0.33 -17.85
C GLU A 202 3.64 1.16 -18.12
N LEU A 203 3.47 1.99 -17.09
CA LEU A 203 3.34 3.43 -17.24
C LEU A 203 4.57 4.03 -17.92
N ARG A 204 5.77 3.58 -17.57
CA ARG A 204 7.01 4.05 -18.18
C ARG A 204 7.07 3.71 -19.67
N ASP A 205 6.66 2.48 -19.99
CA ASP A 205 6.69 2.00 -21.37
C ASP A 205 5.64 2.74 -22.22
N ARG A 206 4.45 2.98 -21.65
CA ARG A 206 3.40 3.79 -22.27
C ARG A 206 3.83 5.24 -22.52
N LEU A 207 4.48 5.89 -21.55
CA LEU A 207 4.99 7.25 -21.70
C LEU A 207 6.13 7.36 -22.74
N ASN A 208 6.70 6.25 -23.20
CA ASN A 208 7.63 6.21 -24.32
C ASN A 208 6.96 6.17 -25.70
N ASP A 209 5.63 6.01 -25.74
CA ASP A 209 4.87 6.09 -27.00
C ASP A 209 5.09 7.46 -27.67
N HIS A 210 5.15 7.46 -29.00
CA HIS A 210 5.37 8.67 -29.79
C HIS A 210 4.26 9.71 -29.59
N SER A 211 3.01 9.26 -29.44
CA SER A 211 1.85 10.11 -29.19
C SER A 211 1.95 10.92 -27.90
N LEU A 212 2.70 10.42 -26.90
CA LEU A 212 2.88 11.08 -25.61
C LEU A 212 4.21 11.82 -25.49
N ARG A 213 4.91 12.08 -26.61
CA ARG A 213 6.21 12.78 -26.62
C ARG A 213 6.17 14.11 -25.88
N GLN A 214 5.09 14.88 -26.03
CA GLN A 214 4.97 16.19 -25.37
C GLN A 214 4.83 16.07 -23.86
N LEU A 215 4.02 15.12 -23.37
CA LEU A 215 3.91 14.81 -21.95
C LEU A 215 5.25 14.33 -21.39
N ARG A 216 5.91 13.41 -22.09
CA ARG A 216 7.21 12.86 -21.69
C ARG A 216 8.28 13.94 -21.51
N GLN A 217 8.29 14.99 -22.34
CA GLN A 217 9.23 16.11 -22.23
C GLN A 217 8.96 16.98 -21.00
N ARG A 218 7.72 17.02 -20.49
CA ARG A 218 7.33 17.76 -19.28
C ARG A 218 7.67 17.03 -17.99
N ILE A 219 7.86 15.72 -18.03
CA ILE A 219 8.22 14.92 -16.86
C ILE A 219 9.71 15.08 -16.61
N THR A 220 10.07 15.95 -15.68
CA THR A 220 11.47 16.28 -15.37
C THR A 220 12.02 15.45 -14.20
N VAL A 221 11.15 15.00 -13.30
CA VAL A 221 11.51 14.14 -12.16
C VAL A 221 10.92 12.76 -12.37
N ARG A 222 11.78 11.73 -12.40
CA ARG A 222 11.38 10.34 -12.59
C ARG A 222 12.06 9.47 -11.57
N TYR A 223 11.27 8.64 -10.91
CA TYR A 223 11.81 7.67 -9.97
C TYR A 223 11.14 6.30 -10.16
N HIS A 224 11.94 5.25 -10.04
CA HIS A 224 11.44 3.87 -10.07
C HIS A 224 11.71 3.19 -8.73
N LEU A 225 10.63 2.94 -7.97
CA LEU A 225 10.68 2.30 -6.66
C LEU A 225 10.93 0.80 -6.82
N ARG A 226 12.09 0.38 -6.36
CA ARG A 226 12.49 -1.04 -6.39
C ARG A 226 12.01 -1.76 -5.12
N PRO A 227 11.75 -3.08 -5.20
CA PRO A 227 11.47 -3.90 -4.03
C PRO A 227 12.59 -3.84 -2.97
N LEU A 228 12.25 -4.20 -1.75
CA LEU A 228 13.18 -4.25 -0.61
C LEU A 228 14.29 -5.28 -0.86
N ARG A 229 15.52 -4.94 -0.51
CA ARG A 229 16.62 -5.91 -0.45
C ARG A 229 16.38 -6.87 0.74
N LYS A 230 17.03 -8.02 0.74
CA LYS A 230 16.86 -9.04 1.79
C LYS A 230 17.08 -8.49 3.20
N THR A 231 18.13 -7.68 3.38
CA THR A 231 18.43 -7.04 4.68
C THR A 231 17.38 -6.01 5.08
N GLU A 232 16.91 -5.21 4.12
CA GLU A 232 15.84 -4.22 4.34
C GLU A 232 14.50 -4.90 4.63
N MET A 233 14.21 -6.02 3.98
CA MET A 233 12.99 -6.81 4.25
C MET A 233 12.98 -7.36 5.68
N ALA A 234 14.11 -7.84 6.20
CA ALA A 234 14.19 -8.29 7.59
C ALA A 234 13.91 -7.14 8.57
N GLN A 235 14.48 -5.97 8.31
CA GLN A 235 14.22 -4.75 9.11
C GLN A 235 12.75 -4.28 8.95
N TYR A 236 12.19 -4.37 7.76
CA TYR A 236 10.78 -4.07 7.50
C TYR A 236 9.83 -4.94 8.32
N ILE A 237 10.06 -6.26 8.35
CA ILE A 237 9.25 -7.19 9.15
C ILE A 237 9.33 -6.83 10.63
N GLN A 238 10.54 -6.57 11.14
CA GLN A 238 10.76 -6.17 12.53
C GLN A 238 10.09 -4.83 12.84
N HIS A 239 10.23 -3.83 11.98
CA HIS A 239 9.59 -2.52 12.13
C HIS A 239 8.07 -2.65 12.25
N ARG A 240 7.42 -3.44 11.38
CA ARG A 240 5.97 -3.64 11.43
C ARG A 240 5.51 -4.30 12.72
N LEU A 241 6.25 -5.28 13.21
CA LEU A 241 5.98 -5.91 14.50
C LEU A 241 6.12 -4.90 15.65
N GLN A 242 7.16 -4.07 15.65
CA GLN A 242 7.37 -3.05 16.66
C GLN A 242 6.26 -2.00 16.68
N VAL A 243 5.84 -1.48 15.50
CA VAL A 243 4.73 -0.53 15.39
C VAL A 243 3.42 -1.13 15.92
N SER A 244 3.23 -2.45 15.75
CA SER A 244 2.09 -3.19 16.32
C SER A 244 2.24 -3.54 17.79
N GLY A 245 3.27 -3.06 18.50
CA GLY A 245 3.44 -3.26 19.94
C GLY A 245 4.21 -4.52 20.34
N ALA A 246 4.83 -5.25 19.40
CA ALA A 246 5.61 -6.45 19.72
C ALA A 246 6.79 -6.13 20.65
N ARG A 247 6.95 -6.91 21.72
CA ARG A 247 8.02 -6.79 22.71
C ARG A 247 9.03 -7.94 22.59
N GLY A 248 9.57 -8.15 21.38
CA GLY A 248 10.53 -9.21 21.09
C GLY A 248 9.91 -10.51 20.57
N VAL A 249 8.62 -10.70 20.77
CA VAL A 249 7.84 -11.82 20.23
C VAL A 249 6.60 -11.30 19.48
N PRO A 250 6.14 -11.95 18.41
CA PRO A 250 6.77 -13.08 17.73
C PRO A 250 8.01 -12.67 16.94
N PHE A 251 8.90 -13.60 16.61
CA PHE A 251 10.06 -13.32 15.77
C PHE A 251 10.23 -14.35 14.65
N PHE A 252 10.76 -13.86 13.53
CA PHE A 252 11.02 -14.70 12.35
C PHE A 252 12.46 -15.20 12.38
N THR A 253 12.64 -16.51 12.25
CA THR A 253 13.98 -17.10 12.19
C THR A 253 14.72 -16.72 10.91
N PRO A 254 16.08 -16.68 10.86
CA PRO A 254 16.81 -16.37 9.63
C PRO A 254 16.44 -17.25 8.42
N PRO A 255 16.21 -18.58 8.56
CA PRO A 255 15.71 -19.40 7.46
C PRO A 255 14.29 -19.03 7.00
N ALA A 256 13.41 -18.60 7.93
CA ALA A 256 12.08 -18.10 7.60
C ALA A 256 12.17 -16.81 6.77
N ILE A 257 12.98 -15.84 7.20
CA ILE A 257 13.27 -14.61 6.45
C ILE A 257 13.80 -14.91 5.05
N TRP A 258 14.75 -15.86 4.93
CA TRP A 258 15.27 -16.27 3.63
C TRP A 258 14.16 -16.80 2.71
N ARG A 259 13.27 -17.65 3.22
CA ARG A 259 12.15 -18.21 2.46
C ARG A 259 11.13 -17.16 2.03
N ILE A 260 10.80 -16.22 2.93
CA ILE A 260 9.92 -15.09 2.62
C ILE A 260 10.52 -14.26 1.48
N PHE A 261 11.81 -13.93 1.55
CA PHE A 261 12.48 -13.17 0.50
C PHE A 261 12.50 -13.90 -0.84
N HIS A 262 12.77 -15.20 -0.82
CA HIS A 262 12.82 -16.00 -2.06
C HIS A 262 11.48 -16.02 -2.79
N TYR A 263 10.38 -16.07 -2.04
CA TYR A 263 9.02 -16.02 -2.58
C TYR A 263 8.62 -14.62 -3.01
N SER A 264 8.71 -13.66 -2.10
CA SER A 264 8.20 -12.29 -2.29
C SER A 264 9.08 -11.41 -3.18
N LYS A 265 10.34 -11.80 -3.42
CA LYS A 265 11.39 -10.98 -4.07
C LYS A 265 11.54 -9.60 -3.43
N GLY A 266 11.12 -9.45 -2.16
CA GLY A 266 11.15 -8.21 -1.43
C GLY A 266 9.98 -7.25 -1.70
N VAL A 267 8.94 -7.69 -2.43
CA VAL A 267 7.73 -6.89 -2.65
C VAL A 267 6.91 -6.82 -1.34
N PRO A 268 6.71 -5.62 -0.74
CA PRO A 268 6.09 -5.47 0.57
C PRO A 268 4.72 -6.12 0.71
N ARG A 269 3.87 -6.04 -0.31
CA ARG A 269 2.53 -6.66 -0.30
C ARG A 269 2.61 -8.18 -0.15
N LEU A 270 3.52 -8.83 -0.88
CA LEU A 270 3.74 -10.29 -0.78
C LEU A 270 4.39 -10.66 0.55
N VAL A 271 5.34 -9.85 1.04
CA VAL A 271 5.93 -10.03 2.37
C VAL A 271 4.84 -10.02 3.43
N ASN A 272 3.94 -9.04 3.40
CA ASN A 272 2.84 -8.93 4.36
C ASN A 272 1.91 -10.16 4.30
N ALA A 273 1.49 -10.55 3.11
CA ALA A 273 0.59 -11.70 2.94
C ALA A 273 1.19 -13.00 3.51
N VAL A 274 2.48 -13.25 3.25
CA VAL A 274 3.17 -14.43 3.79
C VAL A 274 3.36 -14.33 5.30
N CYS A 275 3.77 -13.15 5.81
CA CYS A 275 4.01 -12.95 7.24
C CYS A 275 2.73 -13.08 8.06
N ASP A 276 1.59 -12.54 7.60
CA ASP A 276 0.30 -12.64 8.29
C ASP A 276 -0.12 -14.11 8.45
N LYS A 277 -0.09 -14.88 7.35
CA LYS A 277 -0.40 -16.32 7.40
C LYS A 277 0.61 -17.13 8.22
N ALA A 278 1.89 -16.77 8.16
CA ALA A 278 2.92 -17.45 8.95
C ALA A 278 2.78 -17.17 10.45
N LEU A 279 2.35 -15.96 10.85
CA LEU A 279 2.00 -15.65 12.23
C LEU A 279 0.81 -16.49 12.73
N LEU A 280 -0.22 -16.62 11.89
CA LEU A 280 -1.36 -17.48 12.23
C LEU A 280 -0.93 -18.94 12.38
N ALA A 281 -0.06 -19.45 11.50
CA ALA A 281 0.48 -20.80 11.60
C ALA A 281 1.34 -21.00 12.87
N SER A 282 2.07 -19.97 13.29
CA SER A 282 2.89 -19.97 14.51
C SER A 282 2.00 -19.95 15.76
N PHE A 283 0.94 -19.15 15.77
CA PHE A 283 -0.06 -19.12 16.84
C PHE A 283 -0.75 -20.47 17.03
N VAL A 284 -1.21 -21.12 15.95
CA VAL A 284 -1.81 -22.47 16.02
C VAL A 284 -0.84 -23.49 16.62
N GLY A 285 0.47 -23.34 16.32
CA GLY A 285 1.53 -24.16 16.90
C GLY A 285 1.98 -23.72 18.30
N ARG A 286 1.31 -22.71 18.92
CA ARG A 286 1.69 -22.10 20.21
C ARG A 286 3.19 -21.77 20.30
N SER A 287 3.74 -21.19 19.23
CA SER A 287 5.15 -20.88 19.09
C SER A 287 5.37 -19.36 18.99
N GLU A 288 6.34 -18.86 19.70
CA GLU A 288 6.81 -17.48 19.56
C GLU A 288 7.74 -17.30 18.34
N ARG A 289 8.20 -18.41 17.74
CA ARG A 289 9.13 -18.43 16.62
C ARG A 289 8.44 -18.82 15.35
N VAL A 290 8.49 -17.96 14.33
CA VAL A 290 8.05 -18.26 12.97
C VAL A 290 9.18 -18.97 12.24
N THR A 291 8.97 -20.25 11.91
CA THR A 291 9.98 -21.13 11.32
C THR A 291 9.87 -21.23 9.79
N PHE A 292 10.91 -21.80 9.14
CA PHE A 292 10.93 -22.07 7.72
C PHE A 292 9.74 -22.93 7.25
N SER A 293 9.35 -23.95 8.04
CA SER A 293 8.22 -24.83 7.70
C SER A 293 6.87 -24.09 7.77
N MET A 294 6.68 -23.20 8.75
CA MET A 294 5.47 -22.38 8.88
C MET A 294 5.30 -21.41 7.70
N VAL A 295 6.39 -20.76 7.30
CA VAL A 295 6.41 -19.92 6.08
C VAL A 295 6.08 -20.75 4.84
N GLY A 296 6.60 -21.99 4.75
CA GLY A 296 6.28 -22.87 3.63
C GLY A 296 4.82 -23.28 3.55
N ARG A 297 4.17 -23.46 4.69
CA ARG A 297 2.70 -23.69 4.74
C ARG A 297 1.93 -22.44 4.32
N ALA A 298 2.34 -21.29 4.83
CA ALA A 298 1.73 -20.01 4.49
C ALA A 298 1.78 -19.73 2.97
N ILE A 299 2.92 -20.00 2.32
CA ILE A 299 3.09 -19.84 0.87
C ILE A 299 2.16 -20.77 0.09
N ARG A 300 2.14 -22.07 0.41
CA ARG A 300 1.24 -23.03 -0.27
C ARG A 300 -0.23 -22.63 -0.15
N GLU A 301 -0.62 -22.15 1.01
CA GLU A 301 -1.98 -21.66 1.23
C GLU A 301 -2.31 -20.43 0.39
N LEU A 302 -1.36 -19.51 0.19
CA LEU A 302 -1.51 -18.35 -0.68
C LEU A 302 -1.62 -18.73 -2.17
N GLU A 303 -0.92 -19.78 -2.59
CA GLU A 303 -0.94 -20.29 -3.96
C GLU A 303 -2.15 -21.19 -4.24
N GLY A 304 -3.02 -21.42 -3.24
CA GLY A 304 -4.19 -22.29 -3.38
C GLY A 304 -3.85 -23.79 -3.40
N ASP A 305 -2.63 -24.18 -3.07
CA ASP A 305 -2.22 -25.56 -2.98
C ASP A 305 -2.61 -26.17 -1.63
N PHE A 306 -3.88 -26.58 -1.54
CA PHE A 306 -4.48 -27.22 -0.35
C PHE A 306 -4.20 -28.73 -0.27
N LYS A 307 -3.16 -29.24 -0.91
CA LYS A 307 -2.81 -30.66 -0.73
C LYS A 307 -2.47 -30.91 0.72
N ALA A 308 -3.32 -31.76 1.31
CA ALA A 308 -3.31 -32.22 2.70
C ALA A 308 -2.01 -32.99 3.06
#